data_efda23d7bae03ac2867719bd8ae36c17
#
_entry.id   efda23d7bae03ac2867719bd8ae36c17
#
_cell.length_a   1.000
_cell.length_b   1.000
_cell.length_c   1.000
_cell.angle_alpha   90.00
_cell.angle_beta   90.00
_cell.angle_gamma   90.00
#
_symmetry.space_group_name_H-M   'P 1'
#
loop_
_entity.id
_entity.type
_entity.pdbx_description
1 polymer ?
#
loop_
_entity_poly.entity_id
_entity_poly.type
_entity_poly.pdbx_seq_one_letter_code
_entity_poly.pdbx_strand_id
1 'polypeptide(L)'
;MPDELTVRRILGDQPFAEIGRPVWAVADARHGCVIAAGDLGHVMWRGTGQWLGHRIGVYEAGTLRPRHVVASRYPVCAVEPHPELPLVAVGTGRYDGSWDFQGELLLLHLETGQVTNLLCKSRQVRHLRWLEDDGRLAMLLSPEDKDGGFRKGFELAVAADDWLSAPAGLVDPDDTRHPMVESGLLYDPRVEDTLARLTEGRWRRRAEVRDLAVPADGRVLATGLHTDLECWDPSGAPTWTLPADGKGSVRVEAAPDGESAWVTYRGHRRDEETGRLVDRAIAVQRVSTADGDVVDTVDVPSAPALHATADGWLAARPQGRDAHPALLLAPTHQEAARLDLSPSRSNSPALRVKHSERLLYVDGARGPDDDSPWIHAIDPPGAHGPATVRALFPLRWDPASAIQPWYGPAVELSDSLVHAGRSYEPGATYLDSREGTYVASRQLPDGHARWVHLSDKPLADLDGDERRVYVVYLTGEVEILDAVTGEVRARHTLRAHGHAVTPVSAAYRADQRRLVVGTLDGRILDCSVPG
;
A
#
# COMPACT_ATOMS: atom_id res chain seq x y z
N MET A 1 13.50 21.90 21.49
CA MET A 1 13.76 21.78 20.03
C MET A 1 12.49 21.24 19.43
N PRO A 2 12.04 21.69 18.26
CA PRO A 2 10.83 21.14 17.67
C PRO A 2 10.99 19.64 17.45
N ASP A 3 9.91 18.90 17.64
CA ASP A 3 9.82 17.46 17.38
C ASP A 3 9.93 17.22 15.88
N GLU A 4 11.14 17.26 15.31
CA GLU A 4 11.37 17.14 13.87
C GLU A 4 11.72 15.70 13.50
N LEU A 5 10.83 15.06 12.75
CA LEU A 5 11.06 13.77 12.11
C LEU A 5 11.98 13.97 10.89
N THR A 6 13.12 13.29 10.86
CA THR A 6 14.08 13.45 9.76
C THR A 6 14.34 12.12 9.08
N VAL A 7 14.15 12.06 7.75
CA VAL A 7 14.53 10.90 6.94
C VAL A 7 16.05 10.83 6.89
N ARG A 8 16.64 9.81 7.52
CA ARG A 8 18.10 9.60 7.58
C ARG A 8 18.61 8.92 6.32
N ARG A 9 17.83 7.99 5.79
CA ARG A 9 18.14 7.22 4.59
C ARG A 9 16.90 6.57 3.99
N ILE A 10 17.02 6.15 2.75
CA ILE A 10 16.00 5.46 1.98
C ILE A 10 16.58 4.10 1.58
N LEU A 11 15.96 3.01 2.07
CA LEU A 11 16.33 1.64 1.70
C LEU A 11 15.51 1.24 0.48
N GLY A 12 16.07 0.37 -0.36
CA GLY A 12 15.39 -0.08 -1.59
C GLY A 12 15.22 1.02 -2.63
N ASP A 13 15.95 2.12 -2.48
CA ASP A 13 15.95 3.19 -3.47
C ASP A 13 16.63 2.76 -4.76
N GLN A 14 16.01 3.11 -5.88
CA GLN A 14 16.49 2.75 -7.21
C GLN A 14 15.95 3.73 -8.25
N PRO A 15 16.55 3.78 -9.46
CA PRO A 15 15.97 4.56 -10.55
C PRO A 15 14.52 4.20 -10.80
N PHE A 16 13.68 5.21 -11.06
CA PHE A 16 12.24 5.07 -11.37
C PHE A 16 11.37 4.55 -10.22
N ALA A 17 11.85 4.55 -8.97
CA ALA A 17 11.04 4.10 -7.84
C ALA A 17 9.74 4.92 -7.69
N GLU A 18 9.78 6.20 -8.02
CA GLU A 18 8.65 7.13 -7.86
C GLU A 18 7.39 6.72 -8.61
N ILE A 19 7.52 5.99 -9.73
CA ILE A 19 6.37 5.57 -10.54
C ILE A 19 5.73 4.26 -10.06
N GLY A 20 6.34 3.54 -9.10
CA GLY A 20 5.86 2.23 -8.66
C GLY A 20 6.04 1.14 -9.73
N ARG A 21 4.97 0.38 -10.05
CA ARG A 21 5.00 -0.64 -11.09
C ARG A 21 4.99 0.02 -12.48
N PRO A 22 6.03 -0.14 -13.30
CA PRO A 22 6.11 0.50 -14.61
C PRO A 22 5.10 -0.11 -15.60
N VAL A 23 4.51 0.74 -16.43
CA VAL A 23 3.61 0.37 -17.54
C VAL A 23 4.09 0.92 -18.88
N TRP A 24 4.87 2.01 -18.85
CA TRP A 24 5.49 2.62 -20.03
C TRP A 24 6.87 3.15 -19.71
N ALA A 25 7.79 3.05 -20.66
CA ALA A 25 9.09 3.69 -20.60
C ALA A 25 9.58 4.03 -22.01
N VAL A 26 9.95 5.29 -22.23
CA VAL A 26 10.51 5.78 -23.50
C VAL A 26 11.69 6.71 -23.24
N ALA A 27 12.76 6.53 -24.00
CA ALA A 27 13.90 7.45 -23.97
C ALA A 27 13.72 8.52 -25.05
N ASP A 28 13.80 9.78 -24.65
CA ASP A 28 13.84 10.93 -25.53
C ASP A 28 15.27 11.49 -25.58
N ALA A 29 16.01 11.00 -26.57
CA ALA A 29 17.42 11.40 -26.75
C ALA A 29 17.57 12.88 -27.12
N ARG A 30 16.57 13.48 -27.77
CA ARG A 30 16.60 14.89 -28.18
C ARG A 30 16.59 15.81 -26.97
N HIS A 31 15.71 15.54 -26.00
CA HIS A 31 15.57 16.35 -24.79
C HIS A 31 16.38 15.80 -23.61
N GLY A 32 17.21 14.77 -23.84
CA GLY A 32 18.10 14.18 -22.83
C GLY A 32 17.34 13.65 -21.60
N CYS A 33 16.18 13.06 -21.83
CA CYS A 33 15.36 12.53 -20.73
C CYS A 33 14.82 11.13 -21.02
N VAL A 34 14.35 10.48 -19.95
CA VAL A 34 13.55 9.27 -19.97
C VAL A 34 12.19 9.60 -19.38
N ILE A 35 11.13 9.28 -20.12
CA ILE A 35 9.76 9.38 -19.62
C ILE A 35 9.34 7.96 -19.22
N ALA A 36 8.96 7.77 -17.96
CA ALA A 36 8.47 6.50 -17.51
C ALA A 36 7.15 6.71 -16.76
N ALA A 37 6.17 5.85 -17.02
CA ALA A 37 4.89 5.89 -16.34
C ALA A 37 4.62 4.57 -15.63
N GLY A 38 3.91 4.65 -14.52
CA GLY A 38 3.63 3.49 -13.72
C GLY A 38 2.40 3.62 -12.84
N ASP A 39 2.13 2.51 -12.18
CA ASP A 39 1.00 2.33 -11.29
C ASP A 39 1.54 2.05 -9.88
N LEU A 40 1.13 2.85 -8.91
CA LEU A 40 1.46 2.63 -7.51
C LEU A 40 0.71 1.42 -6.91
N GLY A 41 -0.23 0.85 -7.67
CA GLY A 41 -0.99 -0.31 -7.24
C GLY A 41 -2.21 0.06 -6.41
N HIS A 42 -2.86 -0.99 -5.92
CA HIS A 42 -3.99 -0.88 -5.02
C HIS A 42 -3.51 -1.01 -3.59
N VAL A 43 -3.72 -0.02 -2.78
CA VAL A 43 -3.91 -0.31 -1.38
C VAL A 43 -5.32 -0.89 -1.23
N MET A 44 -5.37 -2.19 -1.03
CA MET A 44 -6.60 -2.86 -0.62
C MET A 44 -6.98 -2.35 0.76
N TRP A 45 -7.54 -1.17 0.79
CA TRP A 45 -8.16 -0.66 1.97
C TRP A 45 -9.52 -1.36 2.08
N ARG A 46 -9.49 -2.58 2.63
CA ARG A 46 -10.60 -3.34 3.23
C ARG A 46 -11.89 -3.43 2.43
N GLY A 47 -11.82 -3.92 1.19
CA GLY A 47 -13.00 -4.27 0.39
C GLY A 47 -13.49 -3.21 -0.59
N THR A 48 -13.06 -1.97 -0.45
CA THR A 48 -13.21 -0.94 -1.47
C THR A 48 -11.81 -0.53 -1.92
N GLY A 49 -11.32 -1.06 -3.02
CA GLY A 49 -10.02 -0.70 -3.56
C GLY A 49 -9.96 0.80 -3.84
N GLN A 50 -9.19 1.56 -3.07
CA GLN A 50 -8.79 2.90 -3.48
C GLN A 50 -7.59 2.79 -4.42
N TRP A 51 -7.75 3.30 -5.64
CA TRP A 51 -6.64 3.48 -6.56
C TRP A 51 -5.81 4.66 -6.05
N LEU A 52 -4.60 4.40 -5.58
CA LEU A 52 -3.75 5.45 -5.00
C LEU A 52 -2.90 6.20 -6.02
N GLY A 53 -3.28 6.11 -7.25
CA GLY A 53 -2.73 6.97 -8.29
C GLY A 53 -1.79 6.29 -9.24
N HIS A 54 -1.70 6.92 -10.38
CA HIS A 54 -0.77 6.61 -11.45
C HIS A 54 0.19 7.76 -11.56
N ARG A 55 1.44 7.49 -11.89
CA ARG A 55 2.47 8.51 -11.97
C ARG A 55 3.19 8.48 -13.31
N ILE A 56 3.57 9.67 -13.73
CA ILE A 56 4.41 9.90 -14.91
C ILE A 56 5.66 10.62 -14.40
N GLY A 57 6.82 10.04 -14.60
CA GLY A 57 8.10 10.62 -14.23
C GLY A 57 8.87 11.04 -15.48
N VAL A 58 9.47 12.23 -15.42
CA VAL A 58 10.47 12.70 -16.38
C VAL A 58 11.82 12.68 -15.69
N TYR A 59 12.76 11.92 -16.20
CA TYR A 59 14.06 11.66 -15.59
C TYR A 59 15.19 12.16 -16.49
N GLU A 60 16.26 12.66 -15.92
CA GLU A 60 17.48 12.97 -16.66
C GLU A 60 18.11 11.71 -17.21
N ALA A 61 18.37 11.64 -18.53
CA ALA A 61 18.88 10.43 -19.15
C ALA A 61 20.23 9.93 -18.56
N GLY A 62 21.13 10.85 -18.18
CA GLY A 62 22.45 10.48 -17.66
C GLY A 62 22.46 10.03 -16.20
N THR A 63 21.66 10.67 -15.34
CA THR A 63 21.64 10.44 -13.88
C THR A 63 20.49 9.59 -13.43
N LEU A 64 19.42 9.50 -14.23
CA LEU A 64 18.12 8.91 -13.93
C LEU A 64 17.45 9.52 -12.68
N ARG A 65 17.81 10.77 -12.37
CA ARG A 65 17.15 11.54 -11.32
C ARG A 65 15.85 12.12 -11.84
N PRO A 66 14.76 12.09 -11.05
CA PRO A 66 13.50 12.67 -11.46
C PRO A 66 13.63 14.20 -11.57
N ARG A 67 13.27 14.76 -12.74
CA ARG A 67 13.04 16.21 -12.93
C ARG A 67 11.64 16.56 -12.45
N HIS A 68 10.66 15.76 -12.89
CA HIS A 68 9.26 15.93 -12.57
C HIS A 68 8.61 14.59 -12.29
N VAL A 69 7.71 14.56 -11.31
CA VAL A 69 6.81 13.43 -11.05
C VAL A 69 5.40 13.98 -10.97
N VAL A 70 4.57 13.57 -11.92
CA VAL A 70 3.21 14.05 -12.10
C VAL A 70 2.24 12.92 -11.77
N ALA A 71 1.18 13.20 -11.02
CA ALA A 71 0.09 12.26 -10.81
C ALA A 71 -0.91 12.33 -11.96
N SER A 72 -1.42 11.18 -12.41
CA SER A 72 -2.58 11.10 -13.28
C SER A 72 -3.75 10.45 -12.54
N ARG A 73 -4.96 10.86 -12.92
CA ARG A 73 -6.18 10.34 -12.30
C ARG A 73 -6.49 8.90 -12.72
N TYR A 74 -6.05 8.52 -13.92
CA TYR A 74 -6.33 7.22 -14.53
C TYR A 74 -5.04 6.50 -14.94
N PRO A 75 -5.08 5.16 -15.12
CA PRO A 75 -3.95 4.40 -15.65
C PRO A 75 -3.43 4.97 -16.95
N VAL A 76 -2.11 5.00 -17.10
CA VAL A 76 -1.46 5.43 -18.35
C VAL A 76 -1.60 4.32 -19.40
N CYS A 77 -2.16 4.66 -20.55
CA CYS A 77 -2.38 3.76 -21.68
C CYS A 77 -1.42 4.02 -22.86
N ALA A 78 -0.94 5.24 -23.02
CA ALA A 78 -0.04 5.64 -24.09
C ALA A 78 0.87 6.78 -23.65
N VAL A 79 2.10 6.79 -24.15
CA VAL A 79 3.09 7.87 -23.95
C VAL A 79 3.77 8.14 -25.28
N GLU A 80 3.71 9.38 -25.76
CA GLU A 80 4.25 9.76 -27.06
C GLU A 80 4.99 11.10 -26.99
N PRO A 81 6.34 11.12 -27.00
CA PRO A 81 7.12 12.34 -27.04
C PRO A 81 6.90 13.12 -28.34
N HIS A 82 6.85 14.45 -28.26
CA HIS A 82 6.77 15.29 -29.43
C HIS A 82 8.09 15.21 -30.23
N PRO A 83 8.05 15.10 -31.56
CA PRO A 83 9.26 14.91 -32.36
C PRO A 83 10.25 16.09 -32.29
N GLU A 84 9.79 17.30 -31.96
CA GLU A 84 10.64 18.51 -31.96
C GLU A 84 10.57 19.31 -30.65
N LEU A 85 9.39 19.43 -30.05
CA LEU A 85 9.15 20.28 -28.88
C LEU A 85 9.41 19.51 -27.57
N PRO A 86 9.79 20.19 -26.47
CA PRO A 86 9.98 19.58 -25.15
C PRO A 86 8.65 19.20 -24.50
N LEU A 87 7.85 18.42 -25.22
CA LEU A 87 6.52 18.00 -24.82
C LEU A 87 6.37 16.48 -24.92
N VAL A 88 5.52 15.92 -24.07
CA VAL A 88 5.04 14.54 -24.22
C VAL A 88 3.54 14.50 -24.05
N ALA A 89 2.87 13.81 -24.98
CA ALA A 89 1.46 13.51 -24.88
C ALA A 89 1.28 12.19 -24.11
N VAL A 90 0.37 12.17 -23.13
CA VAL A 90 0.08 11.00 -22.31
C VAL A 90 -1.41 10.70 -22.34
N GLY A 91 -1.76 9.57 -22.88
CA GLY A 91 -3.11 9.03 -22.90
C GLY A 91 -3.35 8.20 -21.65
N THR A 92 -4.45 8.46 -20.97
CA THR A 92 -4.83 7.70 -19.77
C THR A 92 -6.24 7.16 -19.92
N GLY A 93 -6.59 6.17 -19.09
CA GLY A 93 -7.98 5.78 -18.97
C GLY A 93 -8.20 4.38 -18.42
N ARG A 94 -9.45 4.15 -18.04
CA ARG A 94 -9.94 2.87 -17.54
C ARG A 94 -11.43 2.72 -17.88
N TYR A 95 -11.90 1.49 -17.82
CA TYR A 95 -13.32 1.19 -17.71
C TYR A 95 -13.72 1.29 -16.25
N ASP A 96 -14.80 2.01 -15.94
CA ASP A 96 -15.24 2.26 -14.56
C ASP A 96 -15.88 1.02 -13.87
N GLY A 97 -16.13 -0.04 -14.64
CA GLY A 97 -16.76 -1.27 -14.17
C GLY A 97 -18.29 -1.28 -14.31
N SER A 98 -18.90 -0.15 -14.65
CA SER A 98 -20.35 0.03 -14.80
C SER A 98 -20.73 0.24 -16.27
N TRP A 99 -20.38 1.39 -16.84
CA TRP A 99 -20.83 1.81 -18.15
C TRP A 99 -19.76 2.52 -18.98
N ASP A 100 -18.89 3.36 -18.36
CA ASP A 100 -18.11 4.37 -19.04
C ASP A 100 -16.61 4.06 -19.13
N PHE A 101 -16.01 4.49 -20.25
CA PHE A 101 -14.57 4.56 -20.42
C PHE A 101 -14.07 5.97 -20.07
N GLN A 102 -13.48 6.13 -18.90
CA GLN A 102 -12.98 7.39 -18.38
C GLN A 102 -11.48 7.55 -18.62
N GLY A 103 -11.01 8.78 -18.82
CA GLY A 103 -9.59 9.06 -19.01
C GLY A 103 -9.30 10.53 -19.27
N GLU A 104 -8.02 10.82 -19.51
CA GLU A 104 -7.47 12.14 -19.78
C GLU A 104 -6.47 12.05 -20.94
N LEU A 105 -6.32 13.15 -21.68
CA LEU A 105 -5.20 13.39 -22.59
C LEU A 105 -4.35 14.51 -21.98
N LEU A 106 -3.22 14.14 -21.40
CA LEU A 106 -2.32 15.07 -20.76
C LEU A 106 -1.20 15.47 -21.71
N LEU A 107 -0.96 16.78 -21.82
CA LEU A 107 0.22 17.33 -22.46
C LEU A 107 1.15 17.82 -21.35
N LEU A 108 2.32 17.16 -21.21
CA LEU A 108 3.31 17.45 -20.18
C LEU A 108 4.52 18.16 -20.82
N HIS A 109 4.88 19.30 -20.25
CA HIS A 109 6.09 20.03 -20.64
C HIS A 109 7.32 19.45 -19.91
N LEU A 110 8.30 18.93 -20.64
CA LEU A 110 9.44 18.16 -20.11
C LEU A 110 10.41 19.01 -19.26
N GLU A 111 10.47 20.34 -19.50
CA GLU A 111 11.36 21.23 -18.76
C GLU A 111 10.70 21.83 -17.50
N THR A 112 9.42 22.21 -17.60
CA THR A 112 8.71 22.92 -16.53
C THR A 112 7.88 22.00 -15.63
N GLY A 113 7.51 20.80 -16.12
CA GLY A 113 6.58 19.90 -15.44
C GLY A 113 5.12 20.35 -15.51
N GLN A 114 4.82 21.41 -16.28
CA GLN A 114 3.43 21.87 -16.46
C GLN A 114 2.62 20.82 -17.21
N VAL A 115 1.39 20.60 -16.76
CA VAL A 115 0.45 19.64 -17.35
C VAL A 115 -0.81 20.35 -17.78
N THR A 116 -1.24 20.08 -19.02
CA THR A 116 -2.51 20.55 -19.57
C THR A 116 -3.36 19.34 -19.97
N ASN A 117 -4.59 19.24 -19.51
CA ASN A 117 -5.54 18.23 -19.99
C ASN A 117 -6.22 18.75 -21.26
N LEU A 118 -5.96 18.10 -22.37
CA LEU A 118 -6.48 18.50 -23.67
C LEU A 118 -7.92 18.05 -23.93
N LEU A 119 -8.46 17.06 -23.19
CA LEU A 119 -9.84 16.63 -23.34
C LEU A 119 -10.80 17.59 -22.64
N CYS A 120 -11.87 18.01 -23.32
CA CYS A 120 -12.95 18.78 -22.69
C CYS A 120 -13.91 17.90 -21.87
N LYS A 121 -13.97 16.60 -22.16
CA LYS A 121 -14.74 15.58 -21.43
C LYS A 121 -13.88 14.35 -21.20
N SER A 122 -14.13 13.64 -20.10
CA SER A 122 -13.40 12.41 -19.77
C SER A 122 -13.63 11.31 -20.81
N ARG A 123 -12.56 10.77 -21.37
CA ARG A 123 -12.58 9.64 -22.33
C ARG A 123 -11.25 8.89 -22.28
N GLN A 124 -11.28 7.57 -22.31
CA GLN A 124 -10.05 6.77 -22.36
C GLN A 124 -9.30 6.99 -23.68
N VAL A 125 -8.01 7.34 -23.58
CA VAL A 125 -7.09 7.51 -24.70
C VAL A 125 -6.16 6.30 -24.76
N ARG A 126 -6.29 5.46 -25.78
CA ARG A 126 -5.60 4.16 -25.88
C ARG A 126 -4.26 4.23 -26.60
N HIS A 127 -4.18 5.02 -27.67
CA HIS A 127 -2.98 5.20 -28.46
C HIS A 127 -2.79 6.66 -28.83
N LEU A 128 -1.53 7.04 -29.02
CA LEU A 128 -1.11 8.37 -29.43
C LEU A 128 -0.03 8.25 -30.51
N ARG A 129 -0.01 9.20 -31.43
CA ARG A 129 1.05 9.35 -32.43
C ARG A 129 1.08 10.78 -32.94
N TRP A 130 2.24 11.39 -32.97
CA TRP A 130 2.46 12.64 -33.73
C TRP A 130 2.56 12.33 -35.21
N LEU A 131 1.83 13.08 -36.04
CA LEU A 131 1.88 12.98 -37.47
C LEU A 131 2.98 13.91 -37.98
N GLU A 132 4.02 13.32 -38.62
CA GLU A 132 5.21 14.06 -39.05
C GLU A 132 4.92 15.11 -40.13
N ASP A 133 3.93 14.85 -41.00
CA ASP A 133 3.65 15.68 -42.18
C ASP A 133 3.00 17.03 -41.83
N ASP A 134 2.29 17.14 -40.73
CA ASP A 134 1.48 18.32 -40.36
C ASP A 134 1.46 18.67 -38.88
N GLY A 135 2.26 17.99 -38.06
CA GLY A 135 2.41 18.27 -36.62
C GLY A 135 1.14 18.03 -35.81
N ARG A 136 0.15 17.31 -36.33
CA ARG A 136 -1.06 16.93 -35.61
C ARG A 136 -0.79 15.79 -34.64
N LEU A 137 -1.55 15.76 -33.53
CA LEU A 137 -1.61 14.64 -32.62
C LEU A 137 -2.79 13.73 -32.99
N ALA A 138 -2.48 12.54 -33.50
CA ALA A 138 -3.46 11.49 -33.73
C ALA A 138 -3.63 10.65 -32.45
N MET A 139 -4.86 10.25 -32.17
CA MET A 139 -5.21 9.48 -30.98
C MET A 139 -6.29 8.44 -31.31
N LEU A 140 -6.29 7.36 -30.53
CA LEU A 140 -7.36 6.37 -30.51
C LEU A 140 -8.14 6.52 -29.20
N LEU A 141 -9.40 6.92 -29.30
CA LEU A 141 -10.31 7.09 -28.16
C LEU A 141 -11.23 5.88 -28.03
N SER A 142 -11.48 5.42 -26.79
CA SER A 142 -12.52 4.43 -26.52
C SER A 142 -13.90 4.96 -26.89
N PRO A 143 -14.89 4.08 -27.18
CA PRO A 143 -16.29 4.45 -27.20
C PRO A 143 -16.71 5.14 -25.90
N GLU A 144 -17.86 5.77 -25.88
CA GLU A 144 -18.40 6.39 -24.65
C GLU A 144 -18.66 5.31 -23.61
N ASP A 145 -19.27 4.22 -24.02
CA ASP A 145 -19.70 3.13 -23.16
C ASP A 145 -19.25 1.75 -23.67
N LYS A 146 -19.54 0.73 -22.89
CA LYS A 146 -19.21 -0.67 -23.19
C LYS A 146 -19.94 -1.23 -24.42
N ASP A 147 -21.05 -0.65 -24.83
CA ASP A 147 -21.86 -1.16 -25.94
C ASP A 147 -21.13 -0.94 -27.27
N GLY A 148 -20.21 0.03 -27.34
CA GLY A 148 -19.27 0.22 -28.43
C GLY A 148 -18.18 -0.87 -28.53
N GLY A 149 -17.98 -1.67 -27.47
CA GLY A 149 -17.05 -2.79 -27.41
C GLY A 149 -15.67 -2.43 -26.84
N PHE A 150 -15.13 -3.32 -26.00
CA PHE A 150 -13.86 -3.12 -25.27
C PHE A 150 -12.61 -3.04 -26.18
N ARG A 151 -12.67 -3.55 -27.41
CA ARG A 151 -11.54 -3.62 -28.34
C ARG A 151 -11.63 -2.64 -29.49
N LYS A 152 -12.65 -1.78 -29.51
CA LYS A 152 -12.87 -0.80 -30.57
C LYS A 152 -12.59 0.60 -30.06
N GLY A 153 -12.29 1.50 -30.96
CA GLY A 153 -12.06 2.91 -30.68
C GLY A 153 -12.25 3.77 -31.93
N PHE A 154 -12.28 5.07 -31.73
CA PHE A 154 -12.37 6.07 -32.79
C PHE A 154 -11.02 6.75 -32.95
N GLU A 155 -10.53 6.84 -34.18
CA GLU A 155 -9.36 7.65 -34.50
C GLU A 155 -9.76 9.11 -34.64
N LEU A 156 -9.00 9.99 -33.97
CA LEU A 156 -9.12 11.44 -34.05
C LEU A 156 -7.74 12.05 -34.24
N ALA A 157 -7.60 13.11 -35.02
CA ALA A 157 -6.37 13.88 -35.11
C ALA A 157 -6.68 15.36 -34.90
N VAL A 158 -5.91 16.01 -34.07
CA VAL A 158 -6.09 17.41 -33.70
C VAL A 158 -4.81 18.20 -33.99
N ALA A 159 -4.96 19.46 -34.40
CA ALA A 159 -3.89 20.44 -34.50
C ALA A 159 -4.04 21.53 -33.42
N ALA A 160 -2.92 22.10 -33.02
CA ALA A 160 -2.87 23.34 -32.26
C ALA A 160 -2.03 24.36 -33.05
N ASP A 161 -2.40 25.64 -32.95
CA ASP A 161 -1.61 26.75 -33.56
C ASP A 161 -0.21 26.81 -32.93
N ASP A 162 -0.15 26.55 -31.61
CA ASP A 162 1.07 26.41 -30.85
C ASP A 162 0.88 25.36 -29.75
N TRP A 163 1.58 24.25 -29.82
CA TRP A 163 1.51 23.17 -28.84
C TRP A 163 2.07 23.56 -27.46
N LEU A 164 3.00 24.52 -27.38
CA LEU A 164 3.55 24.98 -26.10
C LEU A 164 2.52 25.75 -25.25
N SER A 165 1.53 26.33 -25.92
CA SER A 165 0.44 27.09 -25.30
C SER A 165 -0.95 26.48 -25.55
N ALA A 166 -1.00 25.20 -25.92
CA ALA A 166 -2.26 24.52 -26.23
C ALA A 166 -3.26 24.64 -25.07
N PRO A 167 -4.51 25.07 -25.35
CA PRO A 167 -5.49 25.29 -24.29
C PRO A 167 -6.03 23.97 -23.73
N ALA A 168 -6.41 23.98 -22.47
CA ALA A 168 -7.19 22.89 -21.90
C ALA A 168 -8.53 22.71 -22.64
N GLY A 169 -8.94 21.46 -22.83
CA GLY A 169 -10.20 21.15 -23.51
C GLY A 169 -10.18 21.34 -25.03
N LEU A 170 -9.00 21.41 -25.65
CA LEU A 170 -8.82 21.52 -27.11
C LEU A 170 -9.54 20.41 -27.89
N VAL A 171 -9.65 19.21 -27.31
CA VAL A 171 -10.17 18.01 -27.96
C VAL A 171 -11.55 17.68 -27.43
N ASP A 172 -12.55 17.65 -28.33
CA ASP A 172 -13.87 17.11 -28.04
C ASP A 172 -13.90 15.60 -28.42
N PRO A 173 -13.98 14.69 -27.45
CA PRO A 173 -14.01 13.27 -27.71
C PRO A 173 -15.30 12.79 -28.39
N ASP A 174 -16.33 13.62 -28.45
CA ASP A 174 -17.61 13.31 -29.10
C ASP A 174 -17.62 13.69 -30.58
N ASP A 175 -16.55 14.31 -31.10
CA ASP A 175 -16.38 14.54 -32.54
C ASP A 175 -16.03 13.22 -33.27
N THR A 176 -16.95 12.26 -33.17
CA THR A 176 -16.80 10.86 -33.60
C THR A 176 -17.18 10.61 -35.08
N ARG A 177 -16.78 11.50 -35.97
CA ARG A 177 -17.06 11.33 -37.42
C ARG A 177 -16.25 10.20 -38.08
N HIS A 178 -15.38 9.55 -37.32
CA HIS A 178 -14.47 8.51 -37.83
C HIS A 178 -15.00 7.09 -37.54
N PRO A 179 -14.70 6.11 -38.41
CA PRO A 179 -15.10 4.73 -38.20
C PRO A 179 -14.38 4.14 -36.98
N MET A 180 -15.05 3.22 -36.29
CA MET A 180 -14.43 2.44 -35.21
C MET A 180 -13.37 1.49 -35.79
N VAL A 181 -12.20 1.46 -35.15
CA VAL A 181 -11.09 0.55 -35.46
C VAL A 181 -10.78 -0.35 -34.26
N GLU A 182 -10.16 -1.50 -34.53
CA GLU A 182 -9.69 -2.36 -33.44
C GLU A 182 -8.46 -1.75 -32.74
N SER A 183 -8.42 -1.81 -31.44
CA SER A 183 -7.30 -1.33 -30.65
C SER A 183 -6.33 -2.45 -30.26
N GLY A 184 -5.06 -2.12 -30.20
CA GLY A 184 -3.99 -2.99 -29.70
C GLY A 184 -3.94 -3.09 -28.17
N LEU A 185 -2.78 -3.50 -27.64
CA LEU A 185 -2.52 -3.59 -26.22
C LEU A 185 -2.46 -2.20 -25.58
N LEU A 186 -2.95 -2.10 -24.34
CA LEU A 186 -2.97 -0.87 -23.52
C LEU A 186 -1.71 -0.70 -22.65
N TYR A 187 -0.66 -1.47 -22.88
CA TYR A 187 0.61 -1.41 -22.13
C TYR A 187 1.74 -1.89 -23.00
N ASP A 188 2.96 -1.43 -22.73
CA ASP A 188 4.16 -1.95 -23.37
C ASP A 188 4.64 -3.22 -22.63
N PRO A 189 4.55 -4.42 -23.23
CA PRO A 189 4.99 -5.65 -22.58
C PRO A 189 6.53 -5.70 -22.35
N ARG A 190 7.29 -4.79 -22.96
CA ARG A 190 8.76 -4.73 -22.87
C ARG A 190 9.25 -3.65 -21.91
N VAL A 191 8.36 -3.02 -21.15
CA VAL A 191 8.72 -1.90 -20.28
C VAL A 191 9.82 -2.28 -19.28
N GLU A 192 9.74 -3.46 -18.67
CA GLU A 192 10.72 -3.92 -17.71
C GLU A 192 12.11 -4.13 -18.33
N ASP A 193 12.17 -4.72 -19.55
CA ASP A 193 13.41 -4.88 -20.30
C ASP A 193 14.00 -3.53 -20.70
N THR A 194 13.15 -2.57 -21.04
CA THR A 194 13.56 -1.20 -21.37
C THR A 194 14.18 -0.52 -20.14
N LEU A 195 13.54 -0.59 -18.98
CA LEU A 195 14.07 -0.03 -17.75
C LEU A 195 15.37 -0.71 -17.31
N ALA A 196 15.44 -2.04 -17.38
CA ALA A 196 16.65 -2.79 -17.06
C ALA A 196 17.82 -2.35 -17.94
N ARG A 197 17.61 -2.16 -19.24
CA ARG A 197 18.61 -1.67 -20.18
C ARG A 197 19.02 -0.22 -19.89
N LEU A 198 18.09 0.68 -19.66
CA LEU A 198 18.34 2.08 -19.34
C LEU A 198 19.12 2.26 -18.03
N THR A 199 18.98 1.33 -17.11
CA THR A 199 19.65 1.37 -15.81
C THR A 199 20.89 0.48 -15.74
N GLU A 200 21.31 -0.13 -16.84
CA GLU A 200 22.42 -1.10 -16.87
C GLU A 200 22.22 -2.24 -15.86
N GLY A 201 20.99 -2.71 -15.72
CA GLY A 201 20.60 -3.77 -14.81
C GLY A 201 20.48 -3.38 -13.33
N ARG A 202 20.57 -2.10 -12.98
CA ARG A 202 20.37 -1.62 -11.59
C ARG A 202 18.91 -1.63 -11.16
N TRP A 203 17.98 -1.50 -12.09
CA TRP A 203 16.55 -1.56 -11.80
C TRP A 203 16.14 -2.98 -11.38
N ARG A 204 15.30 -3.06 -10.37
CA ARG A 204 14.65 -4.28 -9.89
C ARG A 204 13.17 -4.02 -9.74
N ARG A 205 12.36 -5.02 -10.04
CA ARG A 205 10.93 -4.94 -9.78
C ARG A 205 10.69 -4.90 -8.29
N ARG A 206 10.21 -3.76 -7.80
CA ARG A 206 9.78 -3.56 -6.42
C ARG A 206 8.32 -3.13 -6.41
N ALA A 207 7.65 -3.40 -5.31
CA ALA A 207 6.28 -3.01 -5.08
C ALA A 207 6.08 -2.67 -3.61
N GLU A 208 4.87 -2.45 -3.23
CA GLU A 208 4.46 -2.08 -1.87
C GLU A 208 5.21 -2.85 -0.77
N VAL A 209 5.69 -2.15 0.22
CA VAL A 209 6.21 -2.71 1.47
C VAL A 209 5.05 -2.91 2.43
N ARG A 210 4.47 -4.10 2.43
CA ARG A 210 3.21 -4.41 3.10
C ARG A 210 3.29 -4.39 4.62
N ASP A 211 4.43 -4.79 5.14
CA ASP A 211 4.66 -4.86 6.57
C ASP A 211 6.15 -4.75 6.90
N LEU A 212 6.43 -4.30 8.12
CA LEU A 212 7.76 -4.04 8.64
C LEU A 212 7.90 -4.58 10.05
N ALA A 213 9.09 -5.10 10.36
CA ALA A 213 9.53 -5.33 11.72
C ALA A 213 10.97 -4.83 11.89
N VAL A 214 11.28 -4.29 13.06
CA VAL A 214 12.62 -3.81 13.41
C VAL A 214 13.09 -4.53 14.67
N PRO A 215 13.88 -5.62 14.54
CA PRO A 215 14.48 -6.32 15.67
C PRO A 215 15.40 -5.42 16.51
N ALA A 216 15.78 -5.90 17.70
CA ALA A 216 16.61 -5.14 18.66
C ALA A 216 18.00 -4.79 18.10
N ASP A 217 18.54 -5.61 17.20
CA ASP A 217 19.85 -5.37 16.55
C ASP A 217 19.83 -4.25 15.48
N GLY A 218 18.65 -3.68 15.20
CA GLY A 218 18.48 -2.57 14.28
C GLY A 218 18.36 -2.95 12.81
N ARG A 219 18.30 -4.24 12.46
CA ARG A 219 17.92 -4.68 11.12
C ARG A 219 16.51 -4.20 10.78
N VAL A 220 16.20 -4.19 9.49
CA VAL A 220 14.82 -3.97 9.01
C VAL A 220 14.41 -5.20 8.23
N LEU A 221 13.30 -5.79 8.65
CA LEU A 221 12.63 -6.88 7.96
C LEU A 221 11.40 -6.30 7.25
N ALA A 222 11.24 -6.60 5.98
CA ALA A 222 10.14 -6.05 5.19
C ALA A 222 9.50 -7.12 4.30
N THR A 223 8.18 -7.14 4.25
CA THR A 223 7.40 -7.99 3.32
C THR A 223 6.83 -7.16 2.19
N GLY A 224 6.60 -7.79 1.03
CA GLY A 224 6.08 -7.09 -0.14
C GLY A 224 5.32 -7.97 -1.12
N LEU A 225 4.85 -7.37 -2.21
CA LEU A 225 4.10 -8.10 -3.24
C LEU A 225 4.98 -9.12 -3.99
N HIS A 226 6.27 -8.81 -4.17
CA HIS A 226 7.21 -9.63 -4.94
C HIS A 226 8.32 -10.26 -4.08
N THR A 227 8.25 -10.06 -2.76
CA THR A 227 9.17 -10.61 -1.79
C THR A 227 8.39 -11.19 -0.62
N ASP A 228 8.68 -12.43 -0.22
CA ASP A 228 8.12 -12.96 1.01
C ASP A 228 8.76 -12.27 2.22
N LEU A 229 10.07 -12.10 2.19
CA LEU A 229 10.79 -11.34 3.20
C LEU A 229 12.10 -10.79 2.62
N GLU A 230 12.48 -9.59 3.01
CA GLU A 230 13.80 -9.03 2.78
C GLU A 230 14.38 -8.50 4.09
N CYS A 231 15.70 -8.58 4.22
CA CYS A 231 16.42 -8.09 5.38
C CYS A 231 17.45 -7.03 4.97
N TRP A 232 17.47 -5.96 5.73
CA TRP A 232 18.41 -4.84 5.58
C TRP A 232 19.22 -4.72 6.87
N ASP A 233 20.52 -4.61 6.75
CA ASP A 233 21.38 -4.42 7.92
C ASP A 233 21.23 -3.02 8.54
N PRO A 234 21.77 -2.77 9.73
CA PRO A 234 21.71 -1.45 10.35
C PRO A 234 22.40 -0.33 9.57
N SER A 235 23.29 -0.65 8.61
CA SER A 235 23.92 0.34 7.71
C SER A 235 22.99 0.72 6.56
N GLY A 236 21.99 -0.10 6.28
CA GLY A 236 21.02 0.06 5.19
C GLY A 236 21.39 -0.71 3.92
N ALA A 237 22.33 -1.65 4.00
CA ALA A 237 22.62 -2.56 2.92
C ALA A 237 21.65 -3.77 2.96
N PRO A 238 21.16 -4.24 1.79
CA PRO A 238 20.39 -5.47 1.74
C PRO A 238 21.30 -6.65 2.04
N THR A 239 20.91 -7.51 2.98
CA THR A 239 21.66 -8.71 3.35
C THR A 239 21.21 -9.92 2.55
N TRP A 240 19.92 -10.13 2.49
CA TRP A 240 19.29 -11.21 1.73
C TRP A 240 17.85 -10.87 1.37
N THR A 241 17.30 -11.61 0.42
CA THR A 241 15.90 -11.50 0.00
C THR A 241 15.36 -12.91 -0.26
N LEU A 242 14.25 -13.25 0.38
CA LEU A 242 13.44 -14.42 0.09
C LEU A 242 12.40 -14.01 -0.96
N PRO A 243 12.54 -14.46 -2.22
CA PRO A 243 11.62 -14.08 -3.28
C PRO A 243 10.25 -14.71 -3.07
N ALA A 244 9.19 -13.99 -3.42
CA ALA A 244 7.85 -14.54 -3.37
C ALA A 244 7.62 -15.53 -4.51
N ASP A 245 7.12 -16.71 -4.15
CA ASP A 245 6.68 -17.74 -5.10
C ASP A 245 5.16 -17.60 -5.40
N GLY A 246 4.64 -16.39 -5.32
CA GLY A 246 3.22 -16.13 -5.51
C GLY A 246 2.82 -14.67 -5.27
N LYS A 247 1.92 -14.44 -4.30
CA LYS A 247 1.39 -13.10 -3.97
C LYS A 247 2.23 -12.33 -2.96
N GLY A 248 3.36 -12.87 -2.53
CA GLY A 248 4.20 -12.32 -1.48
C GLY A 248 3.56 -12.35 -0.08
N SER A 249 4.38 -12.15 0.92
CA SER A 249 3.93 -12.11 2.32
C SER A 249 3.24 -10.78 2.65
N VAL A 250 2.32 -10.84 3.59
CA VAL A 250 1.52 -9.68 4.02
C VAL A 250 1.78 -9.27 5.47
N ARG A 251 2.49 -10.11 6.23
CA ARG A 251 2.82 -9.87 7.64
C ARG A 251 4.18 -10.42 7.99
N VAL A 252 4.88 -9.71 8.87
CA VAL A 252 6.11 -10.15 9.51
C VAL A 252 6.07 -9.82 11.00
N GLU A 253 6.47 -10.78 11.84
CA GLU A 253 6.64 -10.59 13.27
C GLU A 253 8.03 -11.09 13.65
N ALA A 254 8.89 -10.20 14.16
CA ALA A 254 10.21 -10.59 14.63
C ALA A 254 10.09 -11.38 15.95
N ALA A 255 10.81 -12.47 16.07
CA ALA A 255 10.93 -13.15 17.33
C ALA A 255 11.74 -12.30 18.35
N PRO A 256 11.46 -12.40 19.66
CA PRO A 256 12.10 -11.56 20.68
C PRO A 256 13.63 -11.74 20.74
N ASP A 257 14.14 -12.93 20.38
CA ASP A 257 15.56 -13.21 20.31
C ASP A 257 16.28 -12.48 19.17
N GLY A 258 15.51 -11.98 18.18
CA GLY A 258 16.03 -11.35 16.98
C GLY A 258 16.69 -12.31 15.99
N GLU A 259 16.75 -13.61 16.28
CA GLU A 259 17.41 -14.62 15.44
C GLU A 259 16.48 -15.13 14.33
N SER A 260 15.17 -14.99 14.51
CA SER A 260 14.18 -15.42 13.52
C SER A 260 13.01 -14.44 13.42
N ALA A 261 12.22 -14.60 12.35
CA ALA A 261 10.97 -13.88 12.14
C ALA A 261 9.91 -14.83 11.59
N TRP A 262 8.67 -14.58 11.96
CA TRP A 262 7.51 -15.27 11.42
C TRP A 262 6.91 -14.45 10.28
N VAL A 263 6.65 -15.09 9.15
CA VAL A 263 6.03 -14.45 7.98
C VAL A 263 4.84 -15.26 7.50
N THR A 264 3.84 -14.56 6.96
CA THR A 264 2.73 -15.22 6.29
C THR A 264 3.14 -15.55 4.86
N TYR A 265 3.06 -16.81 4.48
CA TYR A 265 3.34 -17.27 3.12
C TYR A 265 2.06 -17.53 2.34
N ARG A 266 2.02 -17.08 1.08
CA ARG A 266 0.95 -17.38 0.13
C ARG A 266 1.54 -17.87 -1.18
N GLY A 267 1.72 -19.18 -1.30
CA GLY A 267 2.19 -19.81 -2.53
C GLY A 267 1.05 -20.14 -3.49
N HIS A 268 1.41 -20.19 -4.78
CA HIS A 268 0.58 -20.83 -5.81
C HIS A 268 1.22 -22.17 -6.14
N ARG A 269 0.44 -23.24 -6.08
CA ARG A 269 0.83 -24.54 -6.60
C ARG A 269 0.13 -24.75 -7.93
N ARG A 270 0.87 -25.19 -8.94
CA ARG A 270 0.26 -25.70 -10.16
C ARG A 270 -0.32 -27.09 -9.85
N ASP A 271 -1.61 -27.25 -10.04
CA ASP A 271 -2.27 -28.53 -9.92
C ASP A 271 -1.73 -29.48 -11.01
N GLU A 272 -1.21 -30.65 -10.61
CA GLU A 272 -0.54 -31.57 -11.50
C GLU A 272 -1.48 -32.21 -12.52
N GLU A 273 -2.78 -32.37 -12.19
CA GLU A 273 -3.77 -32.97 -13.08
C GLU A 273 -4.35 -31.96 -14.06
N THR A 274 -4.65 -30.73 -13.60
CA THR A 274 -5.36 -29.73 -14.42
C THR A 274 -4.43 -28.70 -15.04
N GLY A 275 -3.19 -28.62 -14.63
CA GLY A 275 -2.23 -27.58 -15.02
C GLY A 275 -2.62 -26.17 -14.57
N ARG A 276 -3.69 -26.02 -13.78
CA ARG A 276 -4.18 -24.73 -13.30
C ARG A 276 -3.41 -24.30 -12.06
N LEU A 277 -3.19 -22.98 -11.95
CA LEU A 277 -2.73 -22.39 -10.70
C LEU A 277 -3.87 -22.46 -9.69
N VAL A 278 -3.64 -23.19 -8.60
CA VAL A 278 -4.55 -23.28 -7.46
C VAL A 278 -3.90 -22.50 -6.32
N ASP A 279 -4.68 -21.68 -5.62
CA ASP A 279 -4.24 -21.08 -4.36
C ASP A 279 -4.02 -22.24 -3.38
N ARG A 280 -2.77 -22.64 -3.20
CA ARG A 280 -2.37 -23.69 -2.24
C ARG A 280 -1.09 -23.28 -1.53
N ALA A 281 -0.91 -23.86 -0.36
CA ALA A 281 0.11 -23.52 0.60
C ALA A 281 -0.02 -22.10 1.14
N ILE A 282 -1.01 -21.92 2.01
CA ILE A 282 -1.01 -20.81 2.93
C ILE A 282 -0.34 -21.35 4.19
N ALA A 283 0.74 -20.71 4.58
CA ALA A 283 1.55 -21.16 5.71
C ALA A 283 2.00 -19.96 6.55
N VAL A 284 2.45 -20.27 7.75
CA VAL A 284 3.28 -19.39 8.56
C VAL A 284 4.68 -19.98 8.55
N GLN A 285 5.65 -19.23 8.05
CA GLN A 285 7.03 -19.66 7.98
C GLN A 285 7.86 -18.92 9.01
N ARG A 286 8.76 -19.66 9.67
CA ARG A 286 9.83 -19.09 10.48
C ARG A 286 11.10 -19.01 9.65
N VAL A 287 11.65 -17.81 9.54
CA VAL A 287 12.80 -17.50 8.69
C VAL A 287 13.93 -17.00 9.58
N SER A 288 15.13 -17.50 9.36
CA SER A 288 16.34 -17.01 10.03
C SER A 288 16.65 -15.57 9.59
N THR A 289 16.89 -14.67 10.53
CA THR A 289 17.24 -13.29 10.22
C THR A 289 18.69 -13.14 9.76
N ALA A 290 19.54 -14.15 9.95
CA ALA A 290 20.94 -14.11 9.57
C ALA A 290 21.14 -14.27 8.05
N ASP A 291 20.42 -15.22 7.44
CA ASP A 291 20.64 -15.67 6.07
C ASP A 291 19.38 -15.81 5.21
N GLY A 292 18.19 -15.71 5.82
CA GLY A 292 16.91 -15.83 5.12
C GLY A 292 16.46 -17.29 4.92
N ASP A 293 17.12 -18.24 5.51
CA ASP A 293 16.72 -19.66 5.40
C ASP A 293 15.40 -19.91 6.14
N VAL A 294 14.51 -20.66 5.48
CA VAL A 294 13.25 -21.11 6.10
C VAL A 294 13.56 -22.23 7.08
N VAL A 295 13.42 -21.93 8.37
CA VAL A 295 13.73 -22.85 9.48
C VAL A 295 12.56 -23.77 9.78
N ASP A 296 11.33 -23.27 9.61
CA ASP A 296 10.11 -23.99 9.94
C ASP A 296 8.93 -23.52 9.09
N THR A 297 7.98 -24.41 8.84
CA THR A 297 6.76 -24.10 8.07
C THR A 297 5.55 -24.78 8.70
N VAL A 298 4.55 -23.97 9.02
CA VAL A 298 3.28 -24.46 9.56
C VAL A 298 2.16 -24.14 8.58
N ASP A 299 1.57 -25.20 8.00
CA ASP A 299 0.44 -25.05 7.09
C ASP A 299 -0.80 -24.57 7.83
N VAL A 300 -1.49 -23.59 7.23
CA VAL A 300 -2.74 -23.05 7.75
C VAL A 300 -3.81 -23.05 6.66
N PRO A 301 -5.08 -23.23 7.01
CA PRO A 301 -6.16 -23.43 6.01
C PRO A 301 -6.50 -22.16 5.22
N SER A 302 -6.18 -20.99 5.76
CA SER A 302 -6.38 -19.69 5.10
C SER A 302 -5.34 -18.69 5.56
N ALA A 303 -5.22 -17.56 4.85
CA ALA A 303 -4.26 -16.50 5.22
C ALA A 303 -4.51 -16.05 6.68
N PRO A 304 -3.52 -16.20 7.56
CA PRO A 304 -3.71 -15.86 8.95
C PRO A 304 -3.47 -14.37 9.24
N ALA A 305 -4.18 -13.86 10.26
CA ALA A 305 -3.68 -12.73 11.02
C ALA A 305 -2.65 -13.24 12.03
N LEU A 306 -1.50 -12.59 12.12
CA LEU A 306 -0.51 -12.86 13.14
C LEU A 306 -0.70 -11.88 14.30
N HIS A 307 -0.67 -12.42 15.51
CA HIS A 307 -0.68 -11.67 16.76
C HIS A 307 0.48 -12.17 17.60
N ALA A 308 1.43 -11.31 17.90
CA ALA A 308 2.62 -11.66 18.67
C ALA A 308 2.66 -10.89 19.98
N THR A 309 3.29 -11.47 21.01
CA THR A 309 3.61 -10.80 22.26
C THR A 309 5.10 -10.52 22.37
N ALA A 310 5.44 -9.56 23.21
CA ALA A 310 6.83 -9.19 23.44
C ALA A 310 7.67 -10.33 24.02
N ASP A 311 7.06 -11.30 24.70
CA ASP A 311 7.71 -12.49 25.27
C ASP A 311 7.72 -13.69 24.31
N GLY A 312 7.23 -13.53 23.08
CA GLY A 312 7.40 -14.49 21.97
C GLY A 312 6.26 -15.47 21.73
N TRP A 313 5.10 -15.32 22.38
CA TRP A 313 3.92 -16.03 21.95
C TRP A 313 3.42 -15.53 20.60
N LEU A 314 2.99 -16.45 19.72
CA LEU A 314 2.43 -16.11 18.43
C LEU A 314 1.10 -16.85 18.23
N ALA A 315 0.05 -16.11 17.91
CA ALA A 315 -1.21 -16.67 17.45
C ALA A 315 -1.38 -16.42 15.95
N ALA A 316 -1.54 -17.48 15.18
CA ALA A 316 -1.90 -17.45 13.77
C ALA A 316 -3.40 -17.74 13.65
N ARG A 317 -4.21 -16.69 13.44
CA ARG A 317 -5.66 -16.78 13.33
C ARG A 317 -6.07 -16.81 11.86
N PRO A 318 -6.62 -17.92 11.35
CA PRO A 318 -7.12 -17.99 9.98
C PRO A 318 -8.21 -16.94 9.71
N GLN A 319 -8.14 -16.31 8.55
CA GLN A 319 -9.13 -15.33 8.08
C GLN A 319 -10.02 -15.98 7.02
N GLY A 320 -11.31 -15.72 7.05
CA GLY A 320 -12.26 -16.24 6.08
C GLY A 320 -13.63 -16.50 6.69
N ARG A 321 -14.53 -17.05 5.87
CA ARG A 321 -15.89 -17.41 6.30
C ARG A 321 -15.95 -18.77 7.00
N ASP A 322 -14.95 -19.60 6.75
CA ASP A 322 -14.87 -20.94 7.33
C ASP A 322 -14.22 -20.89 8.70
N ALA A 323 -14.85 -21.50 9.68
CA ALA A 323 -14.33 -21.59 11.03
C ALA A 323 -13.16 -22.58 11.05
N HIS A 324 -11.96 -22.06 11.25
CA HIS A 324 -10.77 -22.86 11.48
C HIS A 324 -10.13 -22.46 12.82
N PRO A 325 -9.59 -23.42 13.59
CA PRO A 325 -8.93 -23.09 14.84
C PRO A 325 -7.71 -22.21 14.62
N ALA A 326 -7.52 -21.23 15.49
CA ALA A 326 -6.29 -20.46 15.54
C ALA A 326 -5.16 -21.31 16.13
N LEU A 327 -4.00 -21.25 15.51
CA LEU A 327 -2.80 -21.91 15.99
C LEU A 327 -2.09 -20.99 17.00
N LEU A 328 -1.76 -21.52 18.17
CA LEU A 328 -0.95 -20.84 19.17
C LEU A 328 0.43 -21.50 19.26
N LEU A 329 1.48 -20.72 18.99
CA LEU A 329 2.87 -21.13 19.10
C LEU A 329 3.49 -20.54 20.37
N ALA A 330 4.22 -21.38 21.11
CA ALA A 330 4.98 -20.96 22.28
C ALA A 330 6.25 -20.16 21.88
N PRO A 331 6.89 -19.45 22.84
CA PRO A 331 8.19 -18.81 22.61
C PRO A 331 9.30 -19.78 22.13
N THR A 332 9.13 -21.08 22.41
CA THR A 332 9.98 -22.15 21.87
C THR A 332 9.67 -22.53 20.42
N HIS A 333 8.74 -21.83 19.80
CA HIS A 333 8.26 -22.03 18.42
C HIS A 333 7.47 -23.32 18.18
N GLN A 334 7.12 -24.05 19.24
CA GLN A 334 6.30 -25.27 19.14
C GLN A 334 4.80 -24.94 19.24
N GLU A 335 3.98 -25.76 18.60
CA GLU A 335 2.54 -25.70 18.76
C GLU A 335 2.17 -25.96 20.22
N ALA A 336 1.56 -24.97 20.85
CA ALA A 336 1.14 -25.07 22.26
C ALA A 336 -0.37 -25.38 22.38
N ALA A 337 -1.20 -24.89 21.45
CA ALA A 337 -2.63 -25.12 21.45
C ALA A 337 -3.27 -24.79 20.10
N ARG A 338 -4.47 -25.32 19.89
CA ARG A 338 -5.42 -24.86 18.85
C ARG A 338 -6.68 -24.35 19.54
N LEU A 339 -7.11 -23.15 19.15
CA LEU A 339 -8.22 -22.45 19.79
C LEU A 339 -9.36 -22.27 18.79
N ASP A 340 -10.56 -22.71 19.14
CA ASP A 340 -11.76 -22.39 18.40
C ASP A 340 -12.15 -20.94 18.68
N LEU A 341 -11.74 -20.06 17.77
CA LEU A 341 -12.14 -18.67 17.77
C LEU A 341 -13.29 -18.50 16.78
N SER A 342 -14.28 -17.71 17.14
CA SER A 342 -15.40 -17.43 16.24
C SER A 342 -14.88 -16.94 14.88
N PRO A 343 -15.49 -17.40 13.77
CA PRO A 343 -15.05 -16.96 12.46
C PRO A 343 -15.21 -15.45 12.35
N SER A 344 -14.17 -14.77 11.88
CA SER A 344 -14.28 -13.35 11.57
C SER A 344 -15.35 -13.16 10.51
N ARG A 345 -16.47 -12.53 10.84
CA ARG A 345 -17.58 -12.27 9.91
C ARG A 345 -17.23 -11.30 8.81
N SER A 346 -16.09 -10.64 8.89
CA SER A 346 -15.68 -9.64 7.92
C SER A 346 -14.43 -10.09 7.15
N ASN A 347 -14.41 -9.81 5.86
CA ASN A 347 -13.20 -9.79 5.04
C ASN A 347 -12.23 -8.65 5.49
N SER A 348 -12.46 -8.08 6.67
CA SER A 348 -11.66 -7.00 7.23
C SER A 348 -10.36 -7.57 7.80
N PRO A 349 -9.22 -6.91 7.55
CA PRO A 349 -7.98 -7.28 8.20
C PRO A 349 -8.18 -7.25 9.71
N ALA A 350 -7.65 -8.26 10.38
CA ALA A 350 -7.69 -8.33 11.83
C ALA A 350 -6.96 -7.14 12.46
N LEU A 351 -7.41 -6.74 13.64
CA LEU A 351 -6.66 -5.81 14.48
C LEU A 351 -5.24 -6.34 14.64
N ARG A 352 -4.24 -5.52 14.31
CA ARG A 352 -2.84 -5.81 14.59
C ARG A 352 -2.40 -4.94 15.75
N VAL A 353 -2.01 -5.56 16.84
CA VAL A 353 -1.50 -4.85 18.02
C VAL A 353 0.01 -5.01 18.07
N LYS A 354 0.72 -3.88 18.00
CA LYS A 354 2.18 -3.83 18.10
C LYS A 354 2.58 -3.68 19.57
N HIS A 355 3.78 -4.15 19.91
CA HIS A 355 4.39 -4.09 21.24
C HIS A 355 3.52 -4.70 22.34
N SER A 356 2.70 -5.66 21.98
CA SER A 356 1.70 -6.22 22.89
C SER A 356 2.31 -7.16 23.91
N GLU A 357 1.91 -7.01 25.16
CA GLU A 357 2.15 -8.00 26.21
C GLU A 357 1.11 -9.12 26.21
N ARG A 358 0.05 -8.97 25.41
CA ARG A 358 -1.12 -9.86 25.34
C ARG A 358 -1.41 -10.23 23.91
N LEU A 359 -1.92 -11.42 23.68
CA LEU A 359 -2.46 -11.80 22.36
C LEU A 359 -3.86 -11.21 22.21
N LEU A 360 -3.94 -9.95 21.75
CA LEU A 360 -5.21 -9.24 21.58
C LEU A 360 -5.76 -9.43 20.16
N TYR A 361 -7.06 -9.64 20.04
CA TYR A 361 -7.75 -9.70 18.76
C TYR A 361 -9.18 -9.18 18.84
N VAL A 362 -9.79 -8.90 17.71
CA VAL A 362 -11.20 -8.49 17.62
C VAL A 362 -12.03 -9.65 17.13
N ASP A 363 -13.17 -9.86 17.78
CA ASP A 363 -14.19 -10.82 17.34
C ASP A 363 -15.59 -10.17 17.32
N GLY A 364 -16.54 -10.86 16.66
CA GLY A 364 -17.90 -10.38 16.50
C GLY A 364 -18.74 -10.36 17.77
N ALA A 365 -19.98 -9.96 17.63
CA ALA A 365 -20.97 -9.78 18.68
C ALA A 365 -21.13 -11.00 19.61
N ARG A 366 -21.30 -10.75 20.89
CA ARG A 366 -21.51 -11.79 21.92
C ARG A 366 -22.95 -12.30 22.03
N GLY A 367 -23.91 -11.65 21.38
CA GLY A 367 -25.32 -12.02 21.49
C GLY A 367 -26.17 -11.44 20.39
N PRO A 368 -27.44 -11.88 20.26
CA PRO A 368 -28.35 -11.43 19.22
C PRO A 368 -28.65 -9.92 19.26
N ASP A 369 -28.48 -9.30 20.43
CA ASP A 369 -28.79 -7.90 20.65
C ASP A 369 -27.54 -6.97 20.69
N ASP A 370 -26.33 -7.52 20.48
CA ASP A 370 -25.08 -6.77 20.55
C ASP A 370 -24.25 -7.01 19.27
N ASP A 371 -24.44 -6.16 18.29
CA ASP A 371 -23.67 -6.16 17.03
C ASP A 371 -22.27 -5.54 17.17
N SER A 372 -21.90 -5.09 18.38
CA SER A 372 -20.60 -4.48 18.61
C SER A 372 -19.49 -5.54 18.58
N PRO A 373 -18.38 -5.27 17.89
CA PRO A 373 -17.19 -6.10 18.01
C PRO A 373 -16.55 -5.95 19.38
N TRP A 374 -15.90 -7.02 19.84
CA TRP A 374 -15.25 -7.08 21.14
C TRP A 374 -13.74 -7.26 21.00
N ILE A 375 -12.98 -6.62 21.88
CA ILE A 375 -11.57 -6.96 22.12
C ILE A 375 -11.52 -8.17 23.03
N HIS A 376 -10.78 -9.16 22.58
CA HIS A 376 -10.51 -10.39 23.32
C HIS A 376 -9.01 -10.51 23.57
N ALA A 377 -8.66 -11.15 24.69
CA ALA A 377 -7.31 -11.60 24.98
C ALA A 377 -7.25 -13.13 24.95
N ILE A 378 -6.19 -13.67 24.38
CA ILE A 378 -5.82 -15.08 24.52
C ILE A 378 -4.81 -15.16 25.66
N ASP A 379 -5.15 -15.87 26.71
CA ASP A 379 -4.24 -16.21 27.80
C ASP A 379 -3.58 -17.55 27.42
N PRO A 380 -2.24 -17.58 27.18
CA PRO A 380 -1.54 -18.79 26.79
C PRO A 380 -1.61 -19.91 27.82
N PRO A 381 -1.39 -21.19 27.45
CA PRO A 381 -1.36 -22.29 28.40
C PRO A 381 -0.21 -22.10 29.39
N GLY A 382 -0.48 -22.32 30.67
CA GLY A 382 0.49 -22.16 31.74
C GLY A 382 0.44 -23.33 32.71
N ALA A 383 1.19 -23.19 33.82
CA ALA A 383 1.23 -24.19 34.88
C ALA A 383 -0.15 -24.50 35.50
N HIS A 384 -1.15 -23.62 35.27
CA HIS A 384 -2.46 -23.71 35.91
C HIS A 384 -3.60 -24.10 34.96
N GLY A 385 -3.33 -24.41 33.70
CA GLY A 385 -4.39 -24.84 32.78
C GLY A 385 -4.12 -24.64 31.29
N PRO A 386 -5.11 -25.04 30.45
CA PRO A 386 -5.05 -24.86 29.01
C PRO A 386 -5.16 -23.38 28.62
N ALA A 387 -4.83 -23.06 27.36
CA ALA A 387 -5.08 -21.73 26.81
C ALA A 387 -6.56 -21.35 26.90
N THR A 388 -6.84 -20.11 27.25
CA THR A 388 -8.22 -19.59 27.39
C THR A 388 -8.41 -18.29 26.62
N VAL A 389 -9.65 -18.00 26.29
CA VAL A 389 -10.04 -16.76 25.63
C VAL A 389 -10.93 -15.94 26.56
N ARG A 390 -10.53 -14.71 26.77
CA ARG A 390 -11.25 -13.78 27.64
C ARG A 390 -11.68 -12.55 26.88
N ALA A 391 -12.98 -12.25 26.89
CA ALA A 391 -13.47 -10.98 26.37
C ALA A 391 -13.13 -9.84 27.34
N LEU A 392 -12.60 -8.75 26.82
CA LEU A 392 -12.24 -7.58 27.61
C LEU A 392 -13.37 -6.54 27.57
N PHE A 393 -13.61 -5.93 26.43
CA PHE A 393 -14.58 -4.85 26.29
C PHE A 393 -15.11 -4.75 24.85
N PRO A 394 -16.36 -4.21 24.67
CA PRO A 394 -16.89 -3.94 23.35
C PRO A 394 -16.25 -2.68 22.74
N LEU A 395 -16.00 -2.71 21.44
CA LEU A 395 -15.61 -1.53 20.65
C LEU A 395 -16.86 -0.72 20.30
N ARG A 396 -17.49 -0.10 21.30
CA ARG A 396 -18.60 0.82 21.11
C ARG A 396 -18.08 2.23 20.97
N TRP A 397 -18.75 3.00 20.12
CA TRP A 397 -18.48 4.42 19.94
C TRP A 397 -19.59 5.25 20.54
N ASP A 398 -19.20 6.23 21.32
CA ASP A 398 -20.10 7.28 21.78
C ASP A 398 -19.41 8.63 21.53
N PRO A 399 -20.01 9.54 20.77
CA PRO A 399 -21.35 9.47 20.16
C PRO A 399 -21.38 8.55 18.93
N ALA A 400 -22.54 7.94 18.70
CA ALA A 400 -22.80 6.96 17.62
C ALA A 400 -22.72 7.54 16.20
N SER A 401 -22.07 8.67 16.01
CA SER A 401 -21.92 9.35 14.75
C SER A 401 -20.84 8.71 13.90
N ALA A 402 -21.25 8.03 12.83
CA ALA A 402 -20.49 7.81 11.60
C ALA A 402 -19.15 7.08 11.68
N ILE A 403 -18.80 6.48 12.79
CA ILE A 403 -17.59 5.69 12.92
C ILE A 403 -17.96 4.23 12.77
N GLN A 404 -17.65 3.65 11.60
CA GLN A 404 -17.71 2.21 11.48
C GLN A 404 -16.54 1.59 12.22
N PRO A 405 -16.74 0.54 13.02
CA PRO A 405 -15.67 -0.16 13.71
C PRO A 405 -14.87 -1.00 12.71
N TRP A 406 -14.08 -0.33 11.91
CA TRP A 406 -13.10 -0.97 11.06
C TRP A 406 -11.82 -1.11 11.88
N TYR A 407 -11.32 -2.35 11.95
CA TYR A 407 -10.14 -2.66 12.73
C TYR A 407 -8.90 -2.25 11.95
N GLY A 408 -8.13 -1.35 12.52
CA GLY A 408 -6.86 -0.86 11.99
C GLY A 408 -5.67 -1.41 12.73
N PRO A 409 -4.51 -0.81 12.51
CA PRO A 409 -3.35 -1.01 13.35
C PRO A 409 -3.65 -0.50 14.76
N ALA A 410 -2.95 -1.10 15.73
CA ALA A 410 -3.02 -0.71 17.12
C ALA A 410 -1.65 -0.86 17.78
N VAL A 411 -1.46 -0.20 18.90
CA VAL A 411 -0.31 -0.36 19.78
C VAL A 411 -0.80 -0.53 21.22
N GLU A 412 -0.27 -1.52 21.92
CA GLU A 412 -0.50 -1.67 23.34
C GLU A 412 0.55 -0.84 24.09
N LEU A 413 0.06 0.02 24.98
CA LEU A 413 0.84 0.74 25.96
C LEU A 413 0.57 0.08 27.33
N SER A 414 1.35 0.41 28.37
CA SER A 414 1.28 -0.30 29.66
C SER A 414 -0.12 -0.47 30.21
N ASP A 415 -1.00 0.52 30.04
CA ASP A 415 -2.35 0.54 30.62
C ASP A 415 -3.44 0.90 29.59
N SER A 416 -3.09 1.00 28.32
CA SER A 416 -4.04 1.37 27.28
C SER A 416 -3.76 0.71 25.93
N LEU A 417 -4.82 0.56 25.16
CA LEU A 417 -4.78 0.19 23.75
C LEU A 417 -5.07 1.42 22.91
N VAL A 418 -4.10 1.86 22.14
CA VAL A 418 -4.31 2.87 21.10
C VAL A 418 -4.59 2.16 19.79
N HIS A 419 -5.73 2.41 19.20
CA HIS A 419 -6.13 1.78 17.94
C HIS A 419 -6.71 2.79 16.96
N ALA A 420 -6.64 2.49 15.70
CA ALA A 420 -7.13 3.36 14.65
C ALA A 420 -8.13 2.64 13.73
N GLY A 421 -8.92 3.42 13.03
CA GLY A 421 -9.87 2.94 12.04
C GLY A 421 -10.37 4.08 11.17
N ARG A 422 -11.40 3.80 10.37
CA ARG A 422 -11.99 4.78 9.47
C ARG A 422 -13.08 5.58 10.17
N SER A 423 -13.17 6.85 9.82
CA SER A 423 -14.31 7.71 10.13
C SER A 423 -15.05 8.10 8.84
N TYR A 424 -16.36 8.25 8.93
CA TYR A 424 -17.22 8.69 7.85
C TYR A 424 -18.07 9.88 8.32
N GLU A 425 -18.42 10.77 7.40
CA GLU A 425 -19.37 11.84 7.72
C GLU A 425 -20.77 11.26 8.01
N PRO A 426 -21.49 11.76 9.05
CA PRO A 426 -22.83 11.30 9.36
C PRO A 426 -23.78 11.46 8.16
N GLY A 427 -24.48 10.38 7.80
CA GLY A 427 -25.44 10.38 6.70
C GLY A 427 -24.85 10.26 5.29
N ALA A 428 -23.52 10.23 5.15
CA ALA A 428 -22.88 9.96 3.87
C ALA A 428 -22.98 8.46 3.54
N THR A 429 -23.29 8.13 2.28
CA THR A 429 -23.10 6.76 1.79
C THR A 429 -21.61 6.49 1.60
N TYR A 430 -21.18 5.25 1.68
CA TYR A 430 -19.77 4.90 1.52
C TYR A 430 -19.19 5.30 0.14
N LEU A 431 -20.05 5.59 -0.82
CA LEU A 431 -19.68 6.03 -2.17
C LEU A 431 -19.39 7.54 -2.24
N ASP A 432 -19.99 8.34 -1.36
CA ASP A 432 -19.97 9.81 -1.40
C ASP A 432 -19.12 10.43 -0.30
N SER A 433 -18.71 9.64 0.71
CA SER A 433 -18.00 10.16 1.88
C SER A 433 -16.49 10.29 1.63
N ARG A 434 -15.93 11.43 2.03
CA ARG A 434 -14.50 11.52 2.25
C ARG A 434 -14.15 10.63 3.45
N GLU A 435 -13.37 9.59 3.20
CA GLU A 435 -12.89 8.73 4.27
C GLU A 435 -11.86 9.48 5.10
N GLY A 436 -12.12 9.56 6.38
CA GLY A 436 -11.17 10.04 7.39
C GLY A 436 -10.65 8.90 8.25
N THR A 437 -9.88 9.26 9.24
CA THR A 437 -9.30 8.36 10.24
C THR A 437 -9.72 8.80 11.62
N TYR A 438 -10.01 7.85 12.49
CA TYR A 438 -9.99 8.05 13.93
C TYR A 438 -8.83 7.30 14.55
N VAL A 439 -8.27 7.85 15.59
CA VAL A 439 -7.33 7.19 16.53
C VAL A 439 -7.89 7.33 17.92
N ALA A 440 -7.99 6.24 18.66
CA ALA A 440 -8.58 6.24 19.99
C ALA A 440 -7.70 5.50 20.98
N SER A 441 -7.55 6.06 22.17
CA SER A 441 -6.94 5.41 23.32
C SER A 441 -8.02 4.90 24.25
N ARG A 442 -7.90 3.62 24.61
CA ARG A 442 -8.80 2.95 25.53
C ARG A 442 -8.03 2.32 26.68
N GLN A 443 -8.50 2.54 27.88
CA GLN A 443 -7.90 1.95 29.07
C GLN A 443 -8.05 0.41 29.05
N LEU A 444 -7.02 -0.29 29.41
CA LEU A 444 -7.03 -1.73 29.63
C LEU A 444 -7.23 -2.04 31.12
N PRO A 445 -8.02 -3.06 31.47
CA PRO A 445 -8.74 -3.99 30.57
C PRO A 445 -10.20 -3.61 30.30
N ASP A 446 -10.72 -2.48 30.79
CA ASP A 446 -12.15 -2.17 30.81
C ASP A 446 -12.67 -1.39 29.57
N GLY A 447 -11.77 -0.89 28.72
CA GLY A 447 -12.09 -0.24 27.48
C GLY A 447 -12.62 1.20 27.57
N HIS A 448 -12.53 1.84 28.75
CA HIS A 448 -12.91 3.24 28.88
C HIS A 448 -12.11 4.13 27.91
N ALA A 449 -12.81 4.93 27.11
CA ALA A 449 -12.16 5.85 26.19
C ALA A 449 -11.44 6.96 26.98
N ARG A 450 -10.14 7.17 26.70
CA ARG A 450 -9.35 8.26 27.26
C ARG A 450 -9.39 9.48 26.36
N TRP A 451 -9.15 9.27 25.08
CA TRP A 451 -9.21 10.31 24.06
C TRP A 451 -9.52 9.72 22.68
N VAL A 452 -9.99 10.58 21.79
CA VAL A 452 -10.22 10.30 20.37
C VAL A 452 -9.68 11.45 19.55
N HIS A 453 -8.85 11.14 18.55
CA HIS A 453 -8.34 12.05 17.56
C HIS A 453 -8.97 11.74 16.21
N LEU A 454 -9.47 12.76 15.49
CA LEU A 454 -10.06 12.63 14.16
C LEU A 454 -9.21 13.34 13.11
N SER A 455 -9.06 12.74 11.95
CA SER A 455 -8.37 13.29 10.80
C SER A 455 -9.17 13.03 9.52
N ASP A 456 -9.11 13.95 8.57
CA ASP A 456 -9.68 13.80 7.22
C ASP A 456 -8.79 13.02 6.25
N LYS A 457 -7.67 12.47 6.74
CA LYS A 457 -6.68 11.76 5.95
C LYS A 457 -6.84 10.24 6.10
N PRO A 458 -6.66 9.46 5.01
CA PRO A 458 -6.70 8.01 5.10
C PRO A 458 -5.47 7.46 5.81
N LEU A 459 -5.70 6.60 6.78
CA LEU A 459 -4.65 5.95 7.56
C LEU A 459 -3.85 4.94 6.72
N ALA A 460 -2.54 4.93 6.86
CA ALA A 460 -1.65 3.86 6.41
C ALA A 460 -1.35 2.88 7.55
N ASP A 461 -0.79 3.38 8.64
CA ASP A 461 -0.39 2.57 9.79
C ASP A 461 -0.27 3.45 11.06
N LEU A 462 -0.09 2.81 12.21
CA LEU A 462 0.23 3.50 13.44
C LEU A 462 1.19 2.66 14.27
N ASP A 463 2.02 3.34 15.06
CA ASP A 463 2.92 2.74 16.05
C ASP A 463 3.27 3.78 17.12
N GLY A 464 3.91 3.38 18.23
CA GLY A 464 4.22 4.33 19.28
C GLY A 464 4.84 3.74 20.54
N ASP A 465 4.96 4.59 21.54
CA ASP A 465 5.40 4.26 22.91
C ASP A 465 4.56 5.03 23.95
N GLU A 466 4.93 4.92 25.22
CA GLU A 466 4.23 5.56 26.35
C GLU A 466 4.15 7.10 26.28
N ARG A 467 4.89 7.72 25.38
CA ARG A 467 4.96 9.17 25.23
C ARG A 467 4.31 9.67 23.96
N ARG A 468 4.40 8.89 22.87
CA ARG A 468 4.06 9.35 21.51
C ARG A 468 3.42 8.23 20.70
N VAL A 469 2.43 8.62 19.93
CA VAL A 469 1.81 7.78 18.90
C VAL A 469 2.09 8.41 17.53
N TYR A 470 2.68 7.64 16.64
CA TYR A 470 2.97 8.03 15.25
C TYR A 470 1.84 7.54 14.36
N VAL A 471 1.04 8.46 13.85
CA VAL A 471 -0.06 8.16 12.92
C VAL A 471 0.43 8.47 11.52
N VAL A 472 0.57 7.43 10.72
CA VAL A 472 1.10 7.53 9.35
C VAL A 472 -0.05 7.46 8.36
N TYR A 473 -0.15 8.44 7.46
CA TYR A 473 -1.23 8.55 6.49
C TYR A 473 -0.77 8.21 5.08
N LEU A 474 -1.69 7.67 4.26
CA LEU A 474 -1.45 7.37 2.84
C LEU A 474 -1.06 8.61 2.01
N THR A 475 -1.39 9.80 2.51
CA THR A 475 -1.01 11.09 1.90
C THR A 475 0.48 11.43 2.02
N GLY A 476 1.24 10.64 2.79
CA GLY A 476 2.66 10.92 3.07
C GLY A 476 2.87 11.73 4.34
N GLU A 477 1.83 12.09 5.05
CA GLU A 477 1.94 12.82 6.31
C GLU A 477 2.08 11.87 7.49
N VAL A 478 2.77 12.36 8.53
CA VAL A 478 2.88 11.72 9.84
C VAL A 478 2.45 12.73 10.89
N GLU A 479 1.48 12.38 11.70
CA GLU A 479 1.14 13.12 12.92
C GLU A 479 1.73 12.42 14.13
N ILE A 480 2.35 13.19 15.00
CA ILE A 480 2.87 12.73 16.29
C ILE A 480 1.89 13.19 17.35
N LEU A 481 1.19 12.25 17.97
CA LEU A 481 0.26 12.52 19.06
C LEU A 481 0.92 12.29 20.41
N ASP A 482 0.50 13.05 21.39
CA ASP A 482 0.75 12.74 22.80
C ASP A 482 0.00 11.46 23.17
N ALA A 483 0.68 10.45 23.69
CA ALA A 483 0.06 9.17 24.00
C ALA A 483 -0.97 9.25 25.13
N VAL A 484 -0.83 10.23 26.04
CA VAL A 484 -1.71 10.40 27.21
C VAL A 484 -2.95 11.23 26.88
N THR A 485 -2.78 12.31 26.10
CA THR A 485 -3.86 13.28 25.83
C THR A 485 -4.46 13.18 24.43
N GLY A 486 -3.78 12.54 23.47
CA GLY A 486 -4.19 12.50 22.05
C GLY A 486 -3.96 13.81 21.29
N GLU A 487 -3.37 14.81 21.91
CA GLU A 487 -3.09 16.09 21.26
C GLU A 487 -1.98 15.97 20.22
N VAL A 488 -2.13 16.65 19.08
CA VAL A 488 -1.11 16.69 18.04
C VAL A 488 0.07 17.53 18.50
N ARG A 489 1.23 16.90 18.67
CA ARG A 489 2.50 17.56 19.00
C ARG A 489 3.23 18.10 17.79
N ALA A 490 3.22 17.33 16.66
CA ALA A 490 3.90 17.71 15.44
C ALA A 490 3.24 17.07 14.22
N ARG A 491 3.50 17.68 13.05
CA ARG A 491 3.11 17.18 11.72
C ARG A 491 4.29 17.25 10.77
N HIS A 492 4.50 16.16 10.03
CA HIS A 492 5.59 16.05 9.07
C HIS A 492 5.07 15.49 7.75
N THR A 493 5.73 15.86 6.65
CA THR A 493 5.48 15.25 5.33
C THR A 493 6.70 14.44 4.92
N LEU A 494 6.51 13.15 4.73
CA LEU A 494 7.56 12.26 4.26
C LEU A 494 7.83 12.49 2.77
N ARG A 495 9.11 12.61 2.45
CA ARG A 495 9.57 12.80 1.08
C ARG A 495 10.79 11.93 0.80
N ALA A 496 10.85 11.40 -0.42
CA ALA A 496 12.05 10.78 -0.97
C ALA A 496 12.52 11.65 -2.15
N HIS A 497 13.76 12.13 -2.10
CA HIS A 497 14.33 13.04 -3.11
C HIS A 497 13.46 14.26 -3.43
N GLY A 498 12.79 14.83 -2.42
CA GLY A 498 11.88 15.97 -2.58
C GLY A 498 10.46 15.62 -3.03
N HIS A 499 10.19 14.39 -3.47
CA HIS A 499 8.87 13.93 -3.91
C HIS A 499 8.10 13.27 -2.78
N ALA A 500 6.80 13.54 -2.71
CA ALA A 500 5.92 12.91 -1.74
C ALA A 500 5.85 11.39 -1.96
N VAL A 501 5.90 10.63 -0.86
CA VAL A 501 5.73 9.18 -0.86
C VAL A 501 4.32 8.79 -0.41
N THR A 502 3.94 7.54 -0.68
CA THR A 502 2.68 6.97 -0.17
C THR A 502 3.03 5.85 0.82
N PRO A 503 3.00 6.13 2.12
CA PRO A 503 3.22 5.13 3.16
C PRO A 503 2.14 4.05 3.15
N VAL A 504 2.50 2.83 3.53
CA VAL A 504 1.56 1.70 3.66
C VAL A 504 1.81 0.85 4.91
N SER A 505 2.98 0.98 5.52
CA SER A 505 3.34 0.31 6.77
C SER A 505 4.31 1.16 7.57
N ALA A 506 4.37 0.93 8.88
CA ALA A 506 5.30 1.59 9.77
C ALA A 506 5.74 0.66 10.90
N ALA A 507 6.93 0.88 11.43
CA ALA A 507 7.43 0.23 12.63
C ALA A 507 8.27 1.22 13.44
N TYR A 508 8.00 1.34 14.73
CA TYR A 508 8.72 2.23 15.63
C TYR A 508 9.54 1.43 16.65
N ARG A 509 10.75 1.92 16.92
CA ARG A 509 11.65 1.38 17.94
C ARG A 509 12.05 2.48 18.92
N ALA A 510 11.47 2.44 20.11
CA ALA A 510 11.66 3.46 21.14
C ALA A 510 13.11 3.55 21.63
N ASP A 511 13.78 2.41 21.85
CA ASP A 511 15.18 2.31 22.28
C ASP A 511 16.17 2.91 21.29
N GLN A 512 15.83 2.90 19.99
CA GLN A 512 16.64 3.45 18.89
C GLN A 512 16.15 4.82 18.44
N ARG A 513 15.01 5.31 18.94
CA ARG A 513 14.32 6.52 18.49
C ARG A 513 14.17 6.53 16.97
N ARG A 514 13.65 5.46 16.44
CA ARG A 514 13.64 5.17 15.01
C ARG A 514 12.25 4.80 14.55
N LEU A 515 11.74 5.53 13.56
CA LEU A 515 10.51 5.20 12.83
C LEU A 515 10.89 4.76 11.42
N VAL A 516 10.53 3.54 11.06
CA VAL A 516 10.74 2.97 9.73
C VAL A 516 9.40 2.92 9.02
N VAL A 517 9.33 3.45 7.80
CA VAL A 517 8.08 3.59 7.04
C VAL A 517 8.24 2.93 5.67
N GLY A 518 7.44 1.91 5.42
CA GLY A 518 7.34 1.25 4.12
C GLY A 518 6.38 1.98 3.20
N THR A 519 6.73 2.07 1.94
CA THR A 519 5.97 2.82 0.93
C THR A 519 5.38 1.91 -0.14
N LEU A 520 4.39 2.44 -0.84
CA LEU A 520 3.69 1.76 -1.93
C LEU A 520 4.58 1.51 -3.15
N ASP A 521 5.59 2.37 -3.36
CA ASP A 521 6.58 2.25 -4.44
C ASP A 521 7.78 1.35 -4.10
N GLY A 522 7.73 0.66 -2.95
CA GLY A 522 8.72 -0.34 -2.57
C GLY A 522 9.94 0.23 -1.84
N ARG A 523 9.98 1.53 -1.53
CA ARG A 523 11.03 2.13 -0.71
C ARG A 523 10.70 2.02 0.78
N ILE A 524 11.74 2.05 1.60
CA ILE A 524 11.63 2.07 3.06
C ILE A 524 12.35 3.31 3.56
N LEU A 525 11.63 4.22 4.20
CA LEU A 525 12.20 5.42 4.81
C LEU A 525 12.60 5.12 6.25
N ASP A 526 13.86 5.28 6.55
CA ASP A 526 14.42 5.15 7.89
C ASP A 526 14.56 6.54 8.51
N CYS A 527 13.72 6.84 9.48
CA CYS A 527 13.58 8.15 10.08
C CYS A 527 14.11 8.17 11.51
N SER A 528 14.85 9.23 11.87
CA SER A 528 15.15 9.54 13.26
C SER A 528 14.01 10.36 13.87
N VAL A 529 13.68 10.02 15.10
CA VAL A 529 12.67 10.71 15.91
C VAL A 529 13.36 11.51 17.00
N PRO A 530 12.98 12.76 17.25
CA PRO A 530 13.55 13.59 18.32
C PRO A 530 13.28 12.96 19.70
N GLY A 531 14.16 13.28 20.65
CA GLY A 531 14.13 12.78 22.02
C GLY A 531 13.04 13.39 22.91
#